data_5a4435a742c5edb7c2de4c9d16053e18
#
_entry.id   5a4435a742c5edb7c2de4c9d16053e18
#
_cell.length_a   1.000
_cell.length_b   1.000
_cell.length_c   1.000
_cell.angle_alpha   90.00
_cell.angle_beta   90.00
_cell.angle_gamma   90.00
#
_symmetry.space_group_name_H-M   'P 1'
#
loop_
_entity.id
_entity.type
_entity.pdbx_description
1 polymer ?
#
loop_
_entity_poly.entity_id
_entity_poly.type
_entity_poly.pdbx_seq_one_letter_code
_entity_poly.pdbx_strand_id
1 'polypeptide(L)'
;MRITEVEPILLRGEQQYRATAGSDEAVDNGDWQMLVRVGTDEGLSGWSDVETLATAAASVIAGDSMSILGFRTLKELLLGEDPLDVQRLWDKLYVGSAYYGRRGIGMHCMSALDNCLWSIRAQAANMPLCQLLGGRRRERVTAYASTLFRDTPEAMFQAAQGYVQRGFRAVKFGWGVFGEDPARDLELVAAAREALGPERDLLVDPGWYPASWKGPGRMRTRLENIVLCERLAPYKPGWIEDFVHPENFEEYAAVRSQSPVPIAAGEQVSTIWEFQLFIEMGCVDVIQPDLTRCGGLSVALEVARLADRANIELVPHSWLTDLLNAYSLHLIATLPRAKYLEFNVSQSELTRGVCGGAFTLNADGTVTVPNTRGLGVEVDTDFIAAHRVN
;
A
#
# COMPACT_ATOMS: atom_id res chain seq x y z
N MET A 1 -10.35 -17.55 -23.44
CA MET A 1 -9.57 -17.77 -22.20
C MET A 1 -10.53 -17.97 -21.03
N ARG A 2 -10.23 -18.89 -20.13
CA ARG A 2 -11.06 -19.15 -18.93
C ARG A 2 -10.20 -19.24 -17.70
N ILE A 3 -10.66 -18.69 -16.59
CA ILE A 3 -10.04 -18.86 -15.28
C ILE A 3 -10.25 -20.30 -14.83
N THR A 4 -9.16 -21.02 -14.59
CA THR A 4 -9.18 -22.42 -14.15
C THR A 4 -8.73 -22.59 -12.70
N GLU A 5 -8.05 -21.58 -12.16
CA GLU A 5 -7.47 -21.62 -10.83
C GLU A 5 -7.53 -20.27 -10.12
N VAL A 6 -7.85 -20.29 -8.84
CA VAL A 6 -7.70 -19.17 -7.90
C VAL A 6 -7.14 -19.76 -6.62
N GLU A 7 -5.91 -19.41 -6.30
CA GLU A 7 -5.13 -20.04 -5.23
C GLU A 7 -4.61 -18.99 -4.24
N PRO A 8 -5.09 -18.98 -2.99
CA PRO A 8 -4.44 -18.24 -1.91
C PRO A 8 -3.17 -18.96 -1.46
N ILE A 9 -2.09 -18.22 -1.24
CA ILE A 9 -0.77 -18.77 -0.89
C ILE A 9 -0.25 -18.00 0.31
N LEU A 10 -0.08 -18.73 1.43
CA LEU A 10 0.46 -18.19 2.67
C LEU A 10 1.97 -18.41 2.69
N LEU A 11 2.71 -17.35 2.98
CA LEU A 11 4.17 -17.39 3.12
C LEU A 11 4.56 -17.01 4.55
N ARG A 12 5.64 -17.63 5.02
CA ARG A 12 6.27 -17.31 6.30
C ARG A 12 7.78 -17.15 6.10
N GLY A 13 8.30 -15.98 6.48
CA GLY A 13 9.73 -15.73 6.49
C GLY A 13 10.40 -16.33 7.72
N GLU A 14 11.70 -16.61 7.59
CA GLU A 14 12.51 -17.16 8.69
C GLU A 14 12.84 -16.09 9.74
N GLN A 15 12.93 -14.82 9.33
CA GLN A 15 13.31 -13.73 10.22
C GLN A 15 12.10 -13.10 10.89
N GLN A 16 12.20 -12.89 12.20
CA GLN A 16 11.22 -12.10 12.94
C GLN A 16 11.34 -10.63 12.51
N TYR A 17 10.35 -10.12 11.78
CA TYR A 17 10.23 -8.69 11.55
C TYR A 17 9.64 -8.04 12.80
N ARG A 18 10.48 -7.28 13.54
CA ARG A 18 10.00 -6.44 14.62
C ARG A 18 9.42 -5.17 14.02
N ALA A 19 8.12 -5.16 13.79
CA ALA A 19 7.39 -3.97 13.36
C ALA A 19 7.42 -2.86 14.43
N THR A 20 7.65 -3.21 15.69
CA THR A 20 7.74 -2.29 16.81
C THR A 20 9.14 -2.36 17.43
N ALA A 21 9.96 -1.35 17.18
CA ALA A 21 11.13 -1.12 18.01
C ALA A 21 10.65 -0.93 19.46
N GLY A 22 11.33 -1.56 20.42
CA GLY A 22 11.09 -1.33 21.86
C GLY A 22 10.08 -2.22 22.58
N SER A 23 9.45 -3.22 21.96
CA SER A 23 8.80 -4.27 22.75
C SER A 23 9.80 -5.36 23.10
N ASP A 24 10.09 -5.56 24.39
CA ASP A 24 10.84 -6.72 24.91
C ASP A 24 10.03 -8.04 24.78
N GLU A 25 8.80 -7.96 24.35
CA GLU A 25 7.98 -9.11 24.03
C GLU A 25 8.34 -9.59 22.63
N ALA A 26 9.07 -10.68 22.55
CA ALA A 26 9.22 -11.48 21.34
C ALA A 26 7.82 -11.98 20.94
N VAL A 27 7.15 -11.27 20.05
CA VAL A 27 5.99 -11.82 19.36
C VAL A 27 6.56 -12.89 18.44
N ASP A 28 6.40 -14.14 18.81
CA ASP A 28 6.83 -15.32 18.06
C ASP A 28 5.96 -15.55 16.80
N ASN A 29 5.57 -14.46 16.18
CA ASN A 29 4.87 -14.43 14.91
C ASN A 29 5.91 -14.06 13.85
N GLY A 30 6.46 -15.07 13.16
CA GLY A 30 7.32 -14.85 12.02
C GLY A 30 6.70 -13.86 11.03
N ASP A 31 7.50 -13.32 10.13
CA ASP A 31 6.99 -12.47 9.05
C ASP A 31 6.02 -13.28 8.17
N TRP A 32 4.80 -12.78 8.01
CA TRP A 32 3.75 -13.42 7.23
C TRP A 32 3.36 -12.56 6.04
N GLN A 33 3.30 -13.18 4.89
CA GLN A 33 2.75 -12.59 3.69
C GLN A 33 1.69 -13.51 3.09
N MET A 34 0.75 -12.92 2.40
CA MET A 34 -0.22 -13.68 1.61
C MET A 34 -0.21 -13.19 0.18
N LEU A 35 -0.14 -14.13 -0.73
CA LEU A 35 -0.31 -13.91 -2.16
C LEU A 35 -1.59 -14.58 -2.63
N VAL A 36 -2.09 -14.12 -3.77
CA VAL A 36 -3.08 -14.85 -4.56
C VAL A 36 -2.58 -15.02 -5.97
N ARG A 37 -2.82 -16.21 -6.54
CA ARG A 37 -2.58 -16.54 -7.94
C ARG A 37 -3.91 -16.83 -8.64
N VAL A 38 -4.10 -16.24 -9.82
CA VAL A 38 -5.19 -16.57 -10.75
C VAL A 38 -4.57 -17.18 -11.99
N GLY A 39 -4.95 -18.42 -12.32
CA GLY A 39 -4.47 -19.17 -13.48
C GLY A 39 -5.56 -19.36 -14.55
N THR A 40 -5.14 -19.52 -15.80
CA THR A 40 -6.02 -19.68 -16.96
C THR A 40 -5.74 -20.95 -17.76
N ASP A 41 -6.70 -21.41 -18.56
CA ASP A 41 -6.57 -22.54 -19.51
C ASP A 41 -5.57 -22.28 -20.64
N GLU A 42 -5.14 -21.03 -20.85
CA GLU A 42 -4.13 -20.67 -21.85
C GLU A 42 -2.72 -20.50 -21.24
N GLY A 43 -2.53 -20.87 -19.97
CA GLY A 43 -1.24 -20.85 -19.26
C GLY A 43 -0.80 -19.46 -18.79
N LEU A 44 -1.64 -18.42 -18.90
CA LEU A 44 -1.37 -17.13 -18.30
C LEU A 44 -1.77 -17.14 -16.83
N SER A 45 -1.00 -16.41 -16.02
CA SER A 45 -1.32 -16.25 -14.60
C SER A 45 -1.06 -14.82 -14.11
N GLY A 46 -1.92 -14.34 -13.21
CA GLY A 46 -1.74 -13.11 -12.47
C GLY A 46 -1.40 -13.42 -11.01
N TRP A 47 -0.60 -12.56 -10.40
CA TRP A 47 -0.18 -12.64 -9.02
C TRP A 47 -0.38 -11.30 -8.33
N SER A 48 -0.77 -11.31 -7.07
CA SER A 48 -0.86 -10.10 -6.25
C SER A 48 -0.65 -10.41 -4.77
N ASP A 49 -0.18 -9.42 -4.04
CA ASP A 49 -0.25 -9.40 -2.59
C ASP A 49 -1.70 -9.30 -2.11
N VAL A 50 -1.95 -9.79 -0.88
CA VAL A 50 -3.19 -9.61 -0.14
C VAL A 50 -2.84 -9.07 1.25
N GLU A 51 -3.10 -7.81 1.51
CA GLU A 51 -2.71 -7.17 2.76
C GLU A 51 -3.81 -7.25 3.83
N THR A 52 -3.83 -8.35 4.58
CA THR A 52 -4.74 -8.52 5.71
C THR A 52 -4.37 -9.78 6.53
N LEU A 53 -5.24 -10.21 7.44
CA LEU A 53 -5.10 -11.47 8.18
C LEU A 53 -5.09 -12.67 7.21
N ALA A 54 -3.92 -13.25 6.97
CA ALA A 54 -3.68 -14.22 5.92
C ALA A 54 -4.65 -15.41 5.91
N THR A 55 -4.84 -16.07 7.06
CA THR A 55 -5.73 -17.24 7.16
C THR A 55 -7.19 -16.90 6.91
N ALA A 56 -7.66 -15.73 7.41
CA ALA A 56 -9.02 -15.28 7.17
C ALA A 56 -9.24 -14.92 5.69
N ALA A 57 -8.27 -14.27 5.07
CA ALA A 57 -8.31 -13.94 3.66
C ALA A 57 -8.32 -15.19 2.77
N ALA A 58 -7.52 -16.20 3.09
CA ALA A 58 -7.53 -17.47 2.39
C ALA A 58 -8.93 -18.11 2.40
N SER A 59 -9.61 -18.07 3.55
CA SER A 59 -10.99 -18.56 3.67
C SER A 59 -12.00 -17.73 2.88
N VAL A 60 -11.85 -16.41 2.84
CA VAL A 60 -12.70 -15.52 2.00
C VAL A 60 -12.52 -15.81 0.51
N ILE A 61 -11.27 -16.09 0.09
CA ILE A 61 -10.98 -16.38 -1.31
C ILE A 61 -11.48 -17.79 -1.68
N ALA A 62 -11.18 -18.83 -0.89
CA ALA A 62 -11.31 -20.23 -1.31
C ALA A 62 -11.79 -21.18 -0.19
N GLY A 63 -12.44 -20.68 0.84
CA GLY A 63 -13.05 -21.51 1.89
C GLY A 63 -14.35 -22.18 1.46
N ASP A 64 -15.07 -22.74 2.43
CA ASP A 64 -16.36 -23.37 2.18
C ASP A 64 -17.49 -22.35 2.05
N SER A 65 -18.28 -22.47 1.00
CA SER A 65 -19.44 -21.59 0.79
C SER A 65 -20.66 -22.06 1.58
N MET A 66 -21.50 -21.09 1.99
CA MET A 66 -22.78 -21.38 2.64
C MET A 66 -23.89 -21.45 1.58
N SER A 67 -24.19 -22.65 1.12
CA SER A 67 -25.10 -22.90 -0.01
C SER A 67 -26.55 -22.45 0.22
N ILE A 68 -27.05 -22.48 1.47
CA ILE A 68 -28.45 -22.15 1.81
C ILE A 68 -28.78 -20.68 1.50
N LEU A 69 -27.85 -19.74 1.68
CA LEU A 69 -28.06 -18.33 1.44
C LEU A 69 -27.41 -17.84 0.14
N GLY A 70 -26.81 -18.73 -0.65
CA GLY A 70 -26.13 -18.37 -1.90
C GLY A 70 -24.83 -17.61 -1.71
N PHE A 71 -24.27 -17.59 -0.49
CA PHE A 71 -22.94 -17.00 -0.26
C PHE A 71 -21.88 -17.87 -0.89
N ARG A 72 -21.14 -17.29 -1.82
CA ARG A 72 -20.06 -17.94 -2.56
C ARG A 72 -18.74 -17.30 -2.20
N THR A 73 -17.68 -18.09 -2.25
CA THR A 73 -16.32 -17.58 -2.14
C THR A 73 -15.93 -16.79 -3.40
N LEU A 74 -14.91 -15.96 -3.30
CA LEU A 74 -14.46 -15.18 -4.46
C LEU A 74 -13.94 -16.09 -5.58
N LYS A 75 -13.33 -17.22 -5.24
CA LYS A 75 -12.93 -18.28 -6.19
C LYS A 75 -14.11 -18.82 -6.99
N GLU A 76 -15.20 -19.19 -6.33
CA GLU A 76 -16.40 -19.72 -7.00
C GLU A 76 -17.05 -18.70 -7.95
N LEU A 77 -16.91 -17.41 -7.65
CA LEU A 77 -17.40 -16.32 -8.50
C LEU A 77 -16.55 -16.15 -9.77
N LEU A 78 -15.26 -16.50 -9.73
CA LEU A 78 -14.33 -16.31 -10.84
C LEU A 78 -14.11 -17.54 -11.71
N LEU A 79 -14.19 -18.76 -11.17
CA LEU A 79 -13.92 -19.97 -11.95
C LEU A 79 -14.82 -20.06 -13.18
N GLY A 80 -14.21 -20.37 -14.34
CA GLY A 80 -14.88 -20.49 -15.64
C GLY A 80 -15.15 -19.15 -16.35
N GLU A 81 -14.90 -18.01 -15.71
CA GLU A 81 -15.08 -16.67 -16.31
C GLU A 81 -13.92 -16.31 -17.24
N ASP A 82 -14.16 -15.33 -18.11
CA ASP A 82 -13.13 -14.75 -18.97
C ASP A 82 -12.36 -13.65 -18.21
N PRO A 83 -11.06 -13.84 -17.90
CA PRO A 83 -10.28 -12.87 -17.14
C PRO A 83 -10.07 -11.52 -17.86
N LEU A 84 -10.35 -11.43 -19.15
CA LEU A 84 -10.20 -10.18 -19.90
C LEU A 84 -11.34 -9.20 -19.65
N ASP A 85 -12.45 -9.67 -19.10
CA ASP A 85 -13.65 -8.87 -18.81
C ASP A 85 -13.58 -8.27 -17.38
N VAL A 86 -12.48 -7.56 -17.11
CA VAL A 86 -12.08 -7.11 -15.76
C VAL A 86 -13.20 -6.34 -15.05
N GLN A 87 -13.81 -5.36 -15.74
CA GLN A 87 -14.86 -4.54 -15.10
C GLN A 87 -16.08 -5.36 -14.70
N ARG A 88 -16.57 -6.21 -15.58
CA ARG A 88 -17.72 -7.09 -15.27
C ARG A 88 -17.39 -8.05 -14.12
N LEU A 89 -16.17 -8.56 -14.07
CA LEU A 89 -15.74 -9.43 -12.98
C LEU A 89 -15.60 -8.67 -11.66
N TRP A 90 -15.12 -7.43 -11.69
CA TRP A 90 -15.12 -6.56 -10.52
C TRP A 90 -16.54 -6.39 -9.97
N ASP A 91 -17.51 -6.04 -10.82
CA ASP A 91 -18.91 -5.88 -10.44
C ASP A 91 -19.51 -7.19 -9.89
N LYS A 92 -19.20 -8.32 -10.52
CA LYS A 92 -19.61 -9.64 -10.06
C LYS A 92 -19.07 -10.01 -8.70
N LEU A 93 -17.79 -9.76 -8.45
CA LEU A 93 -17.15 -9.97 -7.15
C LEU A 93 -17.78 -9.07 -6.09
N TYR A 94 -17.95 -7.78 -6.38
CA TYR A 94 -18.51 -6.80 -5.44
C TYR A 94 -19.95 -7.14 -5.04
N VAL A 95 -20.80 -7.44 -6.00
CA VAL A 95 -22.19 -7.83 -5.75
C VAL A 95 -22.26 -9.20 -5.05
N GLY A 96 -21.47 -10.17 -5.50
CA GLY A 96 -21.44 -11.52 -4.93
C GLY A 96 -20.92 -11.59 -3.51
N SER A 97 -20.06 -10.63 -3.11
CA SER A 97 -19.50 -10.52 -1.76
C SER A 97 -20.17 -9.44 -0.89
N ALA A 98 -21.22 -8.79 -1.35
CA ALA A 98 -21.80 -7.61 -0.71
C ALA A 98 -22.15 -7.78 0.79
N TYR A 99 -22.48 -8.98 1.22
CA TYR A 99 -22.81 -9.26 2.62
C TYR A 99 -21.58 -9.42 3.54
N TYR A 100 -20.40 -9.73 2.98
CA TYR A 100 -19.19 -9.98 3.77
C TYR A 100 -17.95 -9.22 3.26
N GLY A 101 -18.01 -8.57 2.09
CA GLY A 101 -16.83 -8.10 1.36
C GLY A 101 -16.78 -6.63 0.99
N ARG A 102 -17.70 -5.77 1.46
CA ARG A 102 -17.74 -4.36 1.05
C ARG A 102 -16.58 -3.52 1.55
N ARG A 103 -15.93 -3.93 2.64
CA ARG A 103 -14.76 -3.28 3.27
C ARG A 103 -13.85 -4.34 3.91
N GLY A 104 -12.66 -3.93 4.34
CA GLY A 104 -11.74 -4.77 5.09
C GLY A 104 -11.36 -6.03 4.32
N ILE A 105 -11.29 -7.17 4.98
CA ILE A 105 -10.74 -8.43 4.43
C ILE A 105 -11.36 -8.79 3.07
N GLY A 106 -12.68 -8.67 2.91
CA GLY A 106 -13.33 -8.99 1.63
C GLY A 106 -12.88 -8.09 0.50
N MET A 107 -12.76 -6.77 0.76
CA MET A 107 -12.27 -5.82 -0.25
C MET A 107 -10.79 -6.00 -0.53
N HIS A 108 -9.97 -6.32 0.47
CA HIS A 108 -8.54 -6.62 0.28
C HIS A 108 -8.36 -7.85 -0.64
N CYS A 109 -9.11 -8.92 -0.40
CA CYS A 109 -9.09 -10.11 -1.27
C CYS A 109 -9.55 -9.77 -2.69
N MET A 110 -10.62 -8.98 -2.83
CA MET A 110 -11.14 -8.55 -4.11
C MET A 110 -10.15 -7.67 -4.88
N SER A 111 -9.45 -6.76 -4.18
CA SER A 111 -8.40 -5.91 -4.75
C SER A 111 -7.28 -6.73 -5.39
N ALA A 112 -6.80 -7.74 -4.66
CA ALA A 112 -5.75 -8.62 -5.15
C ALA A 112 -6.18 -9.42 -6.39
N LEU A 113 -7.43 -9.89 -6.42
CA LEU A 113 -7.98 -10.59 -7.59
C LEU A 113 -8.12 -9.66 -8.79
N ASP A 114 -8.58 -8.43 -8.61
CA ASP A 114 -8.64 -7.41 -9.66
C ASP A 114 -7.24 -7.13 -10.24
N ASN A 115 -6.24 -6.97 -9.39
CA ASN A 115 -4.85 -6.80 -9.81
C ASN A 115 -4.39 -7.99 -10.68
N CYS A 116 -4.68 -9.22 -10.26
CA CYS A 116 -4.37 -10.42 -11.06
C CYS A 116 -5.02 -10.39 -12.45
N LEU A 117 -6.29 -9.99 -12.55
CA LEU A 117 -7.00 -9.88 -13.83
C LEU A 117 -6.36 -8.85 -14.75
N TRP A 118 -5.97 -7.68 -14.24
CA TRP A 118 -5.24 -6.67 -15.00
C TRP A 118 -3.90 -7.17 -15.50
N SER A 119 -3.15 -7.91 -14.66
CA SER A 119 -1.88 -8.54 -15.06
C SER A 119 -2.09 -9.54 -16.21
N ILE A 120 -3.08 -10.44 -16.09
CA ILE A 120 -3.43 -11.40 -17.16
C ILE A 120 -3.80 -10.66 -18.45
N ARG A 121 -4.62 -9.62 -18.36
CA ARG A 121 -5.04 -8.82 -19.50
C ARG A 121 -3.86 -8.15 -20.22
N ALA A 122 -2.88 -7.62 -19.46
CA ALA A 122 -1.67 -7.04 -20.03
C ALA A 122 -0.79 -8.11 -20.70
N GLN A 123 -0.69 -9.29 -20.09
CA GLN A 123 0.00 -10.45 -20.69
C GLN A 123 -0.67 -10.91 -21.99
N ALA A 124 -2.00 -11.03 -22.01
CA ALA A 124 -2.74 -11.42 -23.20
C ALA A 124 -2.62 -10.39 -24.34
N ALA A 125 -2.59 -9.10 -24.00
CA ALA A 125 -2.35 -8.02 -24.96
C ALA A 125 -0.89 -7.92 -25.40
N ASN A 126 0.02 -8.71 -24.85
CA ASN A 126 1.47 -8.70 -25.11
C ASN A 126 2.10 -7.31 -24.93
N MET A 127 1.73 -6.56 -23.89
CA MET A 127 2.24 -5.23 -23.63
C MET A 127 2.50 -5.01 -22.12
N PRO A 128 3.34 -4.03 -21.75
CA PRO A 128 3.48 -3.61 -20.36
C PRO A 128 2.14 -3.09 -19.80
N LEU A 129 1.87 -3.34 -18.53
CA LEU A 129 0.60 -2.92 -17.91
C LEU A 129 0.34 -1.41 -18.07
N CYS A 130 1.36 -0.54 -17.88
CA CYS A 130 1.20 0.91 -18.05
C CYS A 130 0.77 1.31 -19.48
N GLN A 131 1.13 0.57 -20.51
CA GLN A 131 0.67 0.81 -21.88
C GLN A 131 -0.83 0.49 -22.02
N LEU A 132 -1.27 -0.60 -21.41
CA LEU A 132 -2.71 -0.97 -21.38
C LEU A 132 -3.54 0.06 -20.61
N LEU A 133 -2.97 0.70 -19.57
CA LEU A 133 -3.62 1.72 -18.74
C LEU A 133 -3.68 3.12 -19.38
N GLY A 134 -3.18 3.30 -20.61
CA GLY A 134 -3.27 4.56 -21.33
C GLY A 134 -1.92 5.17 -21.72
N GLY A 135 -0.84 4.47 -21.51
CA GLY A 135 0.51 4.84 -21.96
C GLY A 135 1.44 5.37 -20.88
N ARG A 136 2.70 5.06 -21.03
CA ARG A 136 3.76 5.44 -20.11
C ARG A 136 4.20 6.89 -20.33
N ARG A 137 4.02 7.76 -19.34
CA ARG A 137 4.44 9.18 -19.35
C ARG A 137 5.84 9.40 -18.81
N ARG A 138 6.37 8.44 -18.01
CA ARG A 138 7.71 8.51 -17.40
C ARG A 138 8.37 7.14 -17.34
N GLU A 139 9.68 7.12 -17.44
CA GLU A 139 10.48 5.90 -17.40
C GLU A 139 10.98 5.57 -15.99
N ARG A 140 11.00 6.58 -15.13
CA ARG A 140 11.51 6.48 -13.76
C ARG A 140 10.61 7.25 -12.82
N VAL A 141 10.52 6.79 -11.59
CA VAL A 141 9.74 7.41 -10.51
C VAL A 141 10.66 7.62 -9.31
N THR A 142 10.65 8.80 -8.71
CA THR A 142 11.38 9.06 -7.47
C THR A 142 10.83 8.16 -6.37
N ALA A 143 11.72 7.43 -5.68
CA ALA A 143 11.32 6.61 -4.54
C ALA A 143 11.56 7.33 -3.22
N TYR A 144 10.63 7.18 -2.27
CA TYR A 144 10.95 7.48 -0.89
C TYR A 144 11.17 6.19 -0.10
N ALA A 145 12.17 6.19 0.80
CA ALA A 145 12.34 5.10 1.74
C ALA A 145 11.20 5.15 2.76
N SER A 146 10.39 4.10 2.85
CA SER A 146 9.33 4.00 3.84
C SER A 146 9.77 3.07 4.96
N THR A 147 9.75 3.59 6.20
CA THR A 147 10.26 2.91 7.40
C THR A 147 9.55 3.39 8.66
N LEU A 148 9.82 2.71 9.79
CA LEU A 148 9.23 3.02 11.08
C LEU A 148 10.06 4.05 11.85
N PHE A 149 9.41 4.81 12.75
CA PHE A 149 10.11 5.62 13.76
C PHE A 149 11.00 4.76 14.64
N ARG A 150 12.15 5.31 15.04
CA ARG A 150 13.10 4.68 15.98
C ARG A 150 12.86 5.22 17.39
N ASP A 151 13.37 4.51 18.38
CA ASP A 151 13.11 4.77 19.81
C ASP A 151 13.77 6.06 20.32
N THR A 152 14.91 6.44 19.75
CA THR A 152 15.69 7.60 20.19
C THR A 152 16.07 8.53 19.05
N PRO A 153 16.32 9.83 19.34
CA PRO A 153 16.81 10.79 18.34
C PRO A 153 18.10 10.35 17.66
N GLU A 154 19.03 9.73 18.37
CA GLU A 154 20.28 9.22 17.82
C GLU A 154 20.03 8.10 16.81
N ALA A 155 19.14 7.15 17.13
CA ALA A 155 18.77 6.06 16.23
C ALA A 155 18.01 6.59 14.98
N MET A 156 17.17 7.62 15.16
CA MET A 156 16.52 8.32 14.06
C MET A 156 17.51 9.00 13.13
N PHE A 157 18.47 9.75 13.69
CA PHE A 157 19.51 10.40 12.91
C PHE A 157 20.31 9.40 12.08
N GLN A 158 20.78 8.31 12.70
CA GLN A 158 21.54 7.26 12.02
C GLN A 158 20.73 6.57 10.92
N ALA A 159 19.47 6.26 11.18
CA ALA A 159 18.58 5.67 10.17
C ALA A 159 18.41 6.61 8.97
N ALA A 160 18.12 7.88 9.20
CA ALA A 160 17.96 8.87 8.15
C ALA A 160 19.26 9.05 7.34
N GLN A 161 20.43 9.12 7.98
CA GLN A 161 21.72 9.15 7.29
C GLN A 161 21.95 7.90 6.44
N GLY A 162 21.58 6.72 6.93
CA GLY A 162 21.69 5.48 6.17
C GLY A 162 20.89 5.53 4.86
N TYR A 163 19.68 6.10 4.87
CA TYR A 163 18.87 6.27 3.65
C TYR A 163 19.45 7.33 2.70
N VAL A 164 20.01 8.41 3.25
CA VAL A 164 20.76 9.40 2.44
C VAL A 164 21.93 8.75 1.71
N GLN A 165 22.72 7.94 2.41
CA GLN A 165 23.87 7.21 1.82
C GLN A 165 23.44 6.20 0.76
N ARG A 166 22.27 5.59 0.91
CA ARG A 166 21.67 4.70 -0.10
C ARG A 166 21.14 5.46 -1.32
N GLY A 167 21.10 6.79 -1.31
CA GLY A 167 20.71 7.62 -2.46
C GLY A 167 19.25 8.07 -2.46
N PHE A 168 18.46 7.80 -1.43
CA PHE A 168 17.06 8.27 -1.36
C PHE A 168 16.96 9.79 -1.32
N ARG A 169 15.97 10.34 -2.05
CA ARG A 169 15.66 11.78 -2.11
C ARG A 169 14.57 12.17 -1.13
N ALA A 170 13.81 11.21 -0.64
CA ALA A 170 12.77 11.39 0.35
C ALA A 170 12.76 10.19 1.30
N VAL A 171 12.35 10.42 2.55
CA VAL A 171 12.19 9.37 3.56
C VAL A 171 10.90 9.62 4.32
N LYS A 172 10.05 8.59 4.42
CA LYS A 172 8.87 8.54 5.29
C LYS A 172 9.23 7.76 6.55
N PHE A 173 9.03 8.40 7.69
CA PHE A 173 9.04 7.74 8.98
C PHE A 173 7.63 7.65 9.50
N GLY A 174 7.19 6.44 9.79
CA GLY A 174 5.83 6.19 10.24
C GLY A 174 5.74 5.32 11.47
N TRP A 175 4.58 5.32 12.11
CA TRP A 175 4.17 4.40 13.17
C TRP A 175 5.25 4.20 14.26
N GLY A 176 5.58 2.94 14.64
CA GLY A 176 6.60 2.64 15.63
C GLY A 176 6.23 3.23 17.00
N VAL A 177 7.15 4.01 17.58
CA VAL A 177 6.97 4.65 18.89
C VAL A 177 6.26 6.00 18.84
N PHE A 178 5.93 6.49 17.66
CA PHE A 178 5.27 7.80 17.52
C PHE A 178 3.89 7.79 18.17
N GLY A 179 3.58 8.85 18.92
CA GLY A 179 2.34 8.99 19.68
C GLY A 179 2.39 8.51 21.13
N GLU A 180 3.48 7.87 21.56
CA GLU A 180 3.65 7.48 22.97
C GLU A 180 4.01 8.68 23.86
N ASP A 181 4.91 9.56 23.39
CA ASP A 181 5.35 10.78 24.07
C ASP A 181 5.48 11.94 23.08
N PRO A 182 4.58 12.94 23.15
CA PRO A 182 4.57 14.07 22.22
C PRO A 182 5.82 14.95 22.26
N ALA A 183 6.63 14.93 23.34
CA ALA A 183 7.90 15.66 23.38
C ALA A 183 8.97 14.89 22.62
N ARG A 184 9.10 13.59 22.88
CA ARG A 184 10.00 12.69 22.14
C ARG A 184 9.66 12.66 20.65
N ASP A 185 8.39 12.62 20.26
CA ASP A 185 7.96 12.61 18.85
C ASP A 185 8.59 13.77 18.07
N LEU A 186 8.62 14.97 18.65
CA LEU A 186 9.25 16.12 18.01
C LEU A 186 10.78 16.02 17.94
N GLU A 187 11.41 15.47 18.97
CA GLU A 187 12.87 15.23 18.98
C GLU A 187 13.25 14.22 17.89
N LEU A 188 12.44 13.18 17.69
CA LEU A 188 12.64 12.20 16.61
C LEU A 188 12.54 12.85 15.23
N VAL A 189 11.50 13.69 15.01
CA VAL A 189 11.33 14.41 13.74
C VAL A 189 12.44 15.43 13.52
N ALA A 190 12.89 16.14 14.57
CA ALA A 190 14.02 17.06 14.49
C ALA A 190 15.30 16.34 14.05
N ALA A 191 15.62 15.21 14.67
CA ALA A 191 16.79 14.39 14.35
C ALA A 191 16.75 13.87 12.90
N ALA A 192 15.57 13.41 12.43
CA ALA A 192 15.38 13.01 11.06
C ALA A 192 15.62 14.16 10.07
N ARG A 193 15.05 15.34 10.35
CA ARG A 193 15.22 16.54 9.51
C ARG A 193 16.69 17.00 9.47
N GLU A 194 17.38 16.98 10.60
CA GLU A 194 18.80 17.31 10.69
C GLU A 194 19.63 16.39 9.78
N ALA A 195 19.43 15.08 9.89
CA ALA A 195 20.15 14.07 9.10
C ALA A 195 19.86 14.15 7.59
N LEU A 196 18.61 14.43 7.20
CA LEU A 196 18.20 14.56 5.79
C LEU A 196 18.71 15.86 5.16
N GLY A 197 18.94 16.90 5.96
CA GLY A 197 19.25 18.25 5.48
C GLY A 197 18.03 18.93 4.82
N PRO A 198 18.18 20.16 4.29
CA PRO A 198 17.07 20.93 3.77
C PRO A 198 16.57 20.49 2.38
N GLU A 199 17.40 19.78 1.63
CA GLU A 199 17.18 19.47 0.21
C GLU A 199 16.40 18.15 -0.03
N ARG A 200 16.20 17.37 1.02
CA ARG A 200 15.47 16.09 0.93
C ARG A 200 14.12 16.19 1.60
N ASP A 201 13.15 15.51 1.03
CA ASP A 201 11.81 15.49 1.60
C ASP A 201 11.76 14.56 2.83
N LEU A 202 11.24 15.08 3.92
CA LEU A 202 10.84 14.35 5.10
C LEU A 202 9.32 14.16 5.05
N LEU A 203 8.86 12.93 5.14
CA LEU A 203 7.45 12.56 5.19
C LEU A 203 7.18 11.95 6.56
N VAL A 204 6.07 12.33 7.18
CA VAL A 204 5.76 11.94 8.56
C VAL A 204 4.41 11.23 8.59
N ASP A 205 4.40 10.00 9.09
CA ASP A 205 3.21 9.16 9.20
C ASP A 205 2.98 8.76 10.67
N PRO A 206 2.31 9.60 11.45
CA PRO A 206 2.04 9.30 12.86
C PRO A 206 1.19 8.06 13.09
N GLY A 207 0.44 7.64 12.09
CA GLY A 207 -0.64 6.69 12.25
C GLY A 207 -1.79 7.25 13.11
N TRP A 208 -2.98 6.75 12.90
CA TRP A 208 -4.17 7.19 13.64
C TRP A 208 -4.25 6.60 15.06
N TYR A 209 -3.48 5.53 15.32
CA TYR A 209 -3.37 4.88 16.62
C TYR A 209 -1.91 4.48 16.90
N PRO A 210 -1.40 4.60 18.16
CA PRO A 210 -0.02 4.18 18.47
C PRO A 210 0.21 2.70 18.18
N ALA A 211 1.16 2.37 17.30
CA ALA A 211 1.43 1.00 16.89
C ALA A 211 1.95 0.11 18.04
N SER A 212 2.65 0.71 19.00
CA SER A 212 3.17 -0.01 20.17
C SER A 212 2.14 -0.38 21.21
N TRP A 213 0.91 0.14 21.12
CA TRP A 213 -0.17 0.00 22.13
C TRP A 213 0.21 0.53 23.53
N LYS A 214 1.33 1.23 23.65
CA LYS A 214 1.81 1.84 24.89
C LYS A 214 1.35 3.29 25.08
N GLY A 215 0.76 3.87 24.05
CA GLY A 215 0.25 5.23 24.06
C GLY A 215 -0.99 5.41 24.95
N PRO A 216 -1.66 6.56 24.87
CA PRO A 216 -2.74 6.96 25.79
C PRO A 216 -4.02 6.09 25.71
N GLY A 217 -4.02 5.03 24.89
CA GLY A 217 -5.17 4.13 24.71
C GLY A 217 -6.39 4.79 24.05
N ARG A 218 -6.22 5.95 23.45
CA ARG A 218 -7.24 6.69 22.70
C ARG A 218 -6.65 7.40 21.50
N MET A 219 -7.47 7.66 20.51
CA MET A 219 -7.13 8.50 19.38
C MET A 219 -6.98 9.97 19.81
N ARG A 220 -6.19 10.71 19.04
CA ARG A 220 -6.08 12.15 19.19
C ARG A 220 -7.40 12.83 18.88
N THR A 221 -7.72 13.86 19.62
CA THR A 221 -8.83 14.76 19.33
C THR A 221 -8.48 15.68 18.16
N ARG A 222 -9.49 16.32 17.56
CA ARG A 222 -9.28 17.32 16.48
C ARG A 222 -8.28 18.40 16.87
N LEU A 223 -8.38 18.95 18.09
CA LEU A 223 -7.45 19.97 18.57
C LEU A 223 -6.01 19.43 18.69
N GLU A 224 -5.86 18.22 19.20
CA GLU A 224 -4.54 17.58 19.28
C GLU A 224 -3.93 17.33 17.90
N ASN A 225 -4.75 16.96 16.91
CA ASN A 225 -4.31 16.80 15.53
C ASN A 225 -3.90 18.13 14.89
N ILE A 226 -4.64 19.22 15.12
CA ILE A 226 -4.27 20.58 14.66
C ILE A 226 -2.94 21.02 15.29
N VAL A 227 -2.82 20.88 16.62
CA VAL A 227 -1.58 21.21 17.36
C VAL A 227 -0.41 20.38 16.87
N LEU A 228 -0.61 19.10 16.54
CA LEU A 228 0.43 18.25 15.95
C LEU A 228 0.93 18.84 14.62
N CYS A 229 0.02 19.24 13.73
CA CYS A 229 0.40 19.88 12.47
C CYS A 229 1.20 21.17 12.67
N GLU A 230 0.78 22.02 13.60
CA GLU A 230 1.49 23.27 13.96
C GLU A 230 2.89 22.99 14.51
N ARG A 231 3.03 21.99 15.40
CA ARG A 231 4.31 21.61 16.01
C ARG A 231 5.27 20.95 15.00
N LEU A 232 4.77 20.26 13.98
CA LEU A 232 5.59 19.65 12.92
C LEU A 232 5.98 20.65 11.82
N ALA A 233 5.25 21.72 11.62
CA ALA A 233 5.48 22.70 10.56
C ALA A 233 6.92 23.27 10.50
N PRO A 234 7.62 23.59 11.63
CA PRO A 234 9.00 24.07 11.58
C PRO A 234 9.98 23.10 10.89
N TYR A 235 9.69 21.80 10.90
CA TYR A 235 10.52 20.77 10.27
C TYR A 235 10.21 20.58 8.77
N LYS A 236 9.22 21.32 8.24
CA LYS A 236 8.83 21.32 6.84
C LYS A 236 8.63 19.91 6.26
N PRO A 237 7.78 19.07 6.86
CA PRO A 237 7.46 17.79 6.24
C PRO A 237 6.72 18.02 4.93
N GLY A 238 6.96 17.13 3.94
CA GLY A 238 6.25 17.16 2.67
C GLY A 238 4.76 16.85 2.84
N TRP A 239 4.43 16.01 3.82
CA TRP A 239 3.07 15.79 4.33
C TRP A 239 3.09 15.17 5.74
N ILE A 240 1.92 15.18 6.39
CA ILE A 240 1.59 14.38 7.57
C ILE A 240 0.50 13.39 7.14
N GLU A 241 0.73 12.09 7.42
CA GLU A 241 -0.05 10.98 6.87
C GLU A 241 -0.86 10.27 7.96
N ASP A 242 -2.08 9.86 7.64
CA ASP A 242 -2.96 8.90 8.35
C ASP A 242 -3.05 9.05 9.89
N PHE A 243 -3.11 10.27 10.39
CA PHE A 243 -3.13 10.56 11.83
C PHE A 243 -4.52 10.89 12.41
N VAL A 244 -5.56 10.89 11.57
CA VAL A 244 -6.97 11.02 11.93
C VAL A 244 -7.64 9.65 11.77
N HIS A 245 -8.70 9.40 12.52
CA HIS A 245 -9.48 8.16 12.37
C HIS A 245 -9.95 7.98 10.92
N PRO A 246 -9.68 6.85 10.25
CA PRO A 246 -9.90 6.67 8.81
C PRO A 246 -11.35 6.84 8.36
N GLU A 247 -12.33 6.67 9.24
CA GLU A 247 -13.76 6.88 8.92
C GLU A 247 -14.25 8.29 9.24
N ASN A 248 -13.45 9.16 9.86
CA ASN A 248 -13.86 10.51 10.26
C ASN A 248 -13.48 11.56 9.21
N PHE A 249 -14.14 11.52 8.07
CA PHE A 249 -13.88 12.43 6.95
C PHE A 249 -14.12 13.90 7.29
N GLU A 250 -15.11 14.19 8.16
CA GLU A 250 -15.35 15.56 8.66
C GLU A 250 -14.15 16.09 9.44
N GLU A 251 -13.51 15.25 10.21
CA GLU A 251 -12.31 15.63 10.97
C GLU A 251 -11.11 15.84 10.05
N TYR A 252 -10.89 14.97 9.06
CA TYR A 252 -9.87 15.17 8.03
C TYR A 252 -10.03 16.54 7.36
N ALA A 253 -11.21 16.86 6.87
CA ALA A 253 -11.52 18.15 6.23
C ALA A 253 -11.26 19.34 7.17
N ALA A 254 -11.69 19.24 8.42
CA ALA A 254 -11.52 20.28 9.43
C ALA A 254 -10.04 20.49 9.81
N VAL A 255 -9.28 19.41 9.98
CA VAL A 255 -7.84 19.48 10.30
C VAL A 255 -7.07 20.02 9.10
N ARG A 256 -7.32 19.50 7.89
CA ARG A 256 -6.66 19.99 6.67
C ARG A 256 -6.87 21.48 6.46
N SER A 257 -8.09 22.00 6.70
CA SER A 257 -8.37 23.42 6.50
C SER A 257 -7.57 24.37 7.42
N GLN A 258 -6.98 23.85 8.49
CA GLN A 258 -6.21 24.59 9.49
C GLN A 258 -4.74 24.19 9.53
N SER A 259 -4.36 23.12 8.83
CA SER A 259 -2.99 22.63 8.85
C SER A 259 -2.05 23.52 8.02
N PRO A 260 -0.90 23.95 8.57
CA PRO A 260 0.15 24.61 7.81
C PRO A 260 1.01 23.64 6.99
N VAL A 261 0.74 22.32 7.08
CA VAL A 261 1.47 21.25 6.39
C VAL A 261 0.48 20.45 5.54
N PRO A 262 0.85 20.00 4.33
CA PRO A 262 -0.01 19.14 3.53
C PRO A 262 -0.43 17.87 4.28
N ILE A 263 -1.68 17.45 4.10
CA ILE A 263 -2.24 16.24 4.68
C ILE A 263 -2.31 15.15 3.62
N ALA A 264 -1.81 13.98 3.98
CA ALA A 264 -1.89 12.77 3.15
C ALA A 264 -2.72 11.70 3.87
N ALA A 265 -3.53 10.96 3.14
CA ALA A 265 -4.23 9.79 3.64
C ALA A 265 -4.91 9.02 2.51
N GLY A 266 -5.41 7.83 2.83
CA GLY A 266 -6.20 7.05 1.90
C GLY A 266 -5.88 5.57 1.83
N GLU A 267 -4.86 5.09 2.53
CA GLU A 267 -4.51 3.67 2.56
C GLU A 267 -5.61 2.80 3.17
N GLN A 268 -6.42 3.37 4.07
CA GLN A 268 -7.55 2.70 4.72
C GLN A 268 -8.88 2.90 3.98
N VAL A 269 -8.93 3.79 2.99
CA VAL A 269 -10.15 4.10 2.24
C VAL A 269 -10.40 3.01 1.18
N SER A 270 -11.63 2.54 1.09
CA SER A 270 -12.02 1.48 0.15
C SER A 270 -13.13 1.96 -0.77
N THR A 271 -13.16 1.44 -1.98
CA THR A 271 -14.17 1.69 -3.01
C THR A 271 -14.16 3.11 -3.58
N ILE A 272 -14.63 3.22 -4.81
CA ILE A 272 -14.73 4.53 -5.49
C ILE A 272 -15.68 5.50 -4.77
N TRP A 273 -16.73 4.99 -4.13
CA TRP A 273 -17.73 5.83 -3.44
C TRP A 273 -17.14 6.54 -2.22
N GLU A 274 -16.31 5.84 -1.43
CA GLU A 274 -15.63 6.44 -0.29
C GLU A 274 -14.57 7.44 -0.75
N PHE A 275 -13.76 7.09 -1.75
CA PHE A 275 -12.78 8.02 -2.31
C PHE A 275 -13.42 9.26 -2.91
N GLN A 276 -14.56 9.12 -3.60
CA GLN A 276 -15.29 10.26 -4.12
C GLN A 276 -15.71 11.20 -2.98
N LEU A 277 -16.32 10.66 -1.91
CA LEU A 277 -16.72 11.45 -0.76
C LEU A 277 -15.50 12.10 -0.07
N PHE A 278 -14.40 11.36 0.07
CA PHE A 278 -13.15 11.83 0.68
C PHE A 278 -12.56 13.03 -0.07
N ILE A 279 -12.59 12.99 -1.41
CA ILE A 279 -12.16 14.07 -2.29
C ILE A 279 -13.14 15.25 -2.23
N GLU A 280 -14.46 15.01 -2.35
CA GLU A 280 -15.49 16.05 -2.36
C GLU A 280 -15.54 16.84 -1.05
N MET A 281 -15.29 16.19 0.08
CA MET A 281 -15.18 16.83 1.39
C MET A 281 -13.87 17.60 1.59
N GLY A 282 -12.91 17.47 0.70
CA GLY A 282 -11.62 18.16 0.80
C GLY A 282 -10.75 17.64 1.95
N CYS A 283 -10.69 16.33 2.13
CA CYS A 283 -10.02 15.70 3.28
C CYS A 283 -8.49 15.75 3.20
N VAL A 284 -7.89 15.78 1.99
CA VAL A 284 -6.44 15.62 1.80
C VAL A 284 -5.88 16.53 0.70
N ASP A 285 -4.56 16.74 0.76
CA ASP A 285 -3.74 17.34 -0.31
C ASP A 285 -3.08 16.27 -1.17
N VAL A 286 -2.79 15.09 -0.55
CA VAL A 286 -2.23 13.90 -1.21
C VAL A 286 -3.11 12.71 -0.90
N ILE A 287 -3.63 12.05 -1.94
CA ILE A 287 -4.47 10.86 -1.79
C ILE A 287 -3.67 9.60 -2.04
N GLN A 288 -3.81 8.60 -1.15
CA GLN A 288 -2.93 7.44 -1.09
C GLN A 288 -3.69 6.09 -1.15
N PRO A 289 -4.36 5.78 -2.28
CA PRO A 289 -5.01 4.50 -2.40
C PRO A 289 -3.99 3.37 -2.36
N ASP A 290 -4.27 2.32 -1.58
CA ASP A 290 -3.53 1.08 -1.65
C ASP A 290 -4.19 0.12 -2.64
N LEU A 291 -3.43 -0.37 -3.63
CA LEU A 291 -3.95 -1.24 -4.68
C LEU A 291 -4.34 -2.63 -4.19
N THR A 292 -3.95 -3.00 -2.97
CA THR A 292 -4.36 -4.25 -2.32
C THR A 292 -5.52 -4.07 -1.33
N ARG A 293 -5.98 -2.81 -1.10
CA ARG A 293 -7.04 -2.51 -0.12
C ARG A 293 -8.23 -1.76 -0.73
N CYS A 294 -7.99 -0.90 -1.73
CA CYS A 294 -8.98 0.07 -2.22
C CYS A 294 -10.07 -0.53 -3.12
N GLY A 295 -9.91 -1.73 -3.62
CA GLY A 295 -10.72 -2.37 -4.66
C GLY A 295 -9.91 -2.70 -5.92
N GLY A 296 -8.58 -2.68 -5.81
CA GLY A 296 -7.65 -3.03 -6.88
C GLY A 296 -7.33 -1.90 -7.84
N LEU A 297 -6.64 -2.26 -8.90
CA LEU A 297 -6.22 -1.31 -9.93
C LEU A 297 -7.40 -0.63 -10.63
N SER A 298 -8.52 -1.33 -10.79
CA SER A 298 -9.75 -0.75 -11.35
C SER A 298 -10.24 0.46 -10.57
N VAL A 299 -10.31 0.36 -9.25
CA VAL A 299 -10.71 1.48 -8.38
C VAL A 299 -9.61 2.55 -8.35
N ALA A 300 -8.35 2.16 -8.23
CA ALA A 300 -7.23 3.11 -8.18
C ALA A 300 -7.16 4.00 -9.46
N LEU A 301 -7.50 3.47 -10.63
CA LEU A 301 -7.60 4.24 -11.88
C LEU A 301 -8.73 5.29 -11.83
N GLU A 302 -9.88 4.96 -11.27
CA GLU A 302 -10.98 5.92 -11.12
C GLU A 302 -10.62 6.98 -10.06
N VAL A 303 -10.01 6.57 -8.94
CA VAL A 303 -9.49 7.51 -7.93
C VAL A 303 -8.48 8.48 -8.57
N ALA A 304 -7.59 7.99 -9.43
CA ALA A 304 -6.63 8.82 -10.12
C ALA A 304 -7.30 9.88 -11.01
N ARG A 305 -8.38 9.53 -11.70
CA ARG A 305 -9.17 10.48 -12.51
C ARG A 305 -9.88 11.52 -11.65
N LEU A 306 -10.46 11.12 -10.52
CA LEU A 306 -11.09 12.04 -9.58
C LEU A 306 -10.08 12.99 -8.95
N ALA A 307 -8.94 12.48 -8.49
CA ALA A 307 -7.86 13.26 -7.91
C ALA A 307 -7.29 14.30 -8.91
N ASP A 308 -7.07 13.89 -10.16
CA ASP A 308 -6.60 14.82 -11.21
C ASP A 308 -7.58 15.96 -11.46
N ARG A 309 -8.90 15.68 -11.53
CA ARG A 309 -9.95 16.70 -11.67
C ARG A 309 -10.01 17.64 -10.46
N ALA A 310 -9.77 17.12 -9.26
CA ALA A 310 -9.75 17.88 -8.02
C ALA A 310 -8.41 18.59 -7.75
N ASN A 311 -7.42 18.41 -8.63
CA ASN A 311 -6.05 18.92 -8.47
C ASN A 311 -5.34 18.40 -7.21
N ILE A 312 -5.65 17.18 -6.81
CA ILE A 312 -5.03 16.43 -5.69
C ILE A 312 -3.92 15.55 -6.25
N GLU A 313 -2.77 15.48 -5.58
CA GLU A 313 -1.69 14.57 -5.93
C GLU A 313 -2.05 13.15 -5.49
N LEU A 314 -1.78 12.14 -6.34
CA LEU A 314 -1.95 10.74 -5.98
C LEU A 314 -0.59 10.08 -5.82
N VAL A 315 -0.37 9.49 -4.64
CA VAL A 315 0.82 8.70 -4.29
C VAL A 315 0.34 7.39 -3.68
N PRO A 316 0.36 6.26 -4.39
CA PRO A 316 -0.14 5.01 -3.84
C PRO A 316 0.62 4.57 -2.60
N HIS A 317 -0.10 4.12 -1.57
CA HIS A 317 0.50 3.36 -0.47
C HIS A 317 1.03 2.01 -0.99
N SER A 318 2.20 1.57 -0.51
CA SER A 318 2.85 0.34 -0.97
C SER A 318 3.81 -0.24 0.07
N TRP A 319 3.30 -0.97 1.06
CA TRP A 319 4.09 -1.51 2.18
C TRP A 319 4.23 -3.05 2.16
N LEU A 320 4.08 -3.71 1.01
CA LEU A 320 4.19 -5.17 0.89
C LEU A 320 5.40 -5.60 0.05
N THR A 321 5.20 -6.50 -0.91
CA THR A 321 6.27 -7.03 -1.74
C THR A 321 6.50 -6.22 -3.03
N ASP A 322 7.48 -6.64 -3.80
CA ASP A 322 7.74 -6.06 -5.12
C ASP A 322 6.60 -6.26 -6.12
N LEU A 323 5.63 -7.15 -5.85
CA LEU A 323 4.41 -7.24 -6.67
C LEU A 323 3.58 -5.97 -6.56
N LEU A 324 3.32 -5.48 -5.34
CA LEU A 324 2.58 -4.23 -5.13
C LEU A 324 3.36 -3.04 -5.70
N ASN A 325 4.68 -3.03 -5.54
CA ASN A 325 5.54 -2.01 -6.17
C ASN A 325 5.39 -2.01 -7.71
N ALA A 326 5.30 -3.17 -8.35
CA ALA A 326 5.10 -3.27 -9.79
C ALA A 326 3.78 -2.64 -10.23
N TYR A 327 2.66 -2.98 -9.58
CA TYR A 327 1.35 -2.37 -9.86
C TYR A 327 1.37 -0.86 -9.64
N SER A 328 1.92 -0.41 -8.51
CA SER A 328 2.05 1.02 -8.16
C SER A 328 2.89 1.77 -9.19
N LEU A 329 4.03 1.23 -9.62
CA LEU A 329 4.87 1.83 -10.67
C LEU A 329 4.13 1.97 -12.00
N HIS A 330 3.39 0.93 -12.42
CA HIS A 330 2.62 1.00 -13.64
C HIS A 330 1.51 2.04 -13.58
N LEU A 331 0.80 2.15 -12.46
CA LEU A 331 -0.19 3.21 -12.25
C LEU A 331 0.47 4.59 -12.30
N ILE A 332 1.48 4.83 -11.45
CA ILE A 332 2.22 6.10 -11.35
C ILE A 332 2.78 6.54 -12.70
N ALA A 333 3.28 5.59 -13.50
CA ALA A 333 3.83 5.89 -14.81
C ALA A 333 2.83 6.50 -15.79
N THR A 334 1.54 6.30 -15.59
CA THR A 334 0.47 6.84 -16.45
C THR A 334 -0.07 8.19 -15.98
N LEU A 335 0.19 8.57 -14.73
CA LEU A 335 -0.39 9.77 -14.12
C LEU A 335 0.33 11.04 -14.58
N PRO A 336 -0.39 12.13 -14.84
CA PRO A 336 0.22 13.41 -15.19
C PRO A 336 1.02 13.99 -14.02
N ARG A 337 0.50 13.82 -12.82
CA ARG A 337 1.06 14.31 -11.55
C ARG A 337 1.20 13.17 -10.56
N ALA A 338 2.36 12.60 -10.45
CA ALA A 338 2.69 11.65 -9.40
C ALA A 338 4.19 11.78 -9.14
N LYS A 339 4.54 12.14 -7.93
CA LYS A 339 5.90 12.46 -7.54
C LYS A 339 6.66 11.20 -7.09
N TYR A 340 6.01 10.33 -6.33
CA TYR A 340 6.69 9.29 -5.58
C TYR A 340 6.15 7.89 -5.81
N LEU A 341 7.07 6.93 -5.65
CA LEU A 341 6.80 5.54 -5.30
C LEU A 341 7.13 5.35 -3.82
N GLU A 342 6.24 4.77 -3.05
CA GLU A 342 6.57 4.22 -1.75
C GLU A 342 7.47 2.99 -1.91
N PHE A 343 8.66 3.05 -1.30
CA PHE A 343 9.62 1.97 -1.38
C PHE A 343 9.84 1.38 0.01
N ASN A 344 9.15 0.28 0.31
CA ASN A 344 9.30 -0.45 1.56
C ASN A 344 10.77 -0.89 1.72
N VAL A 345 11.43 -0.41 2.76
CA VAL A 345 12.84 -0.73 3.06
C VAL A 345 12.99 -1.70 4.24
N SER A 346 11.92 -2.42 4.58
CA SER A 346 11.96 -3.44 5.63
C SER A 346 13.02 -4.50 5.35
N GLN A 347 13.47 -5.16 6.42
CA GLN A 347 14.47 -6.22 6.34
C GLN A 347 13.86 -7.61 6.07
N SER A 348 12.55 -7.69 5.87
CA SER A 348 11.88 -8.95 5.53
C SER A 348 12.42 -9.49 4.21
N GLU A 349 12.80 -10.76 4.21
CA GLU A 349 13.18 -11.48 3.01
C GLU A 349 12.02 -11.62 2.02
N LEU A 350 10.78 -11.70 2.52
CA LEU A 350 9.58 -11.82 1.69
C LEU A 350 9.35 -10.57 0.84
N THR A 351 9.72 -9.37 1.34
CA THR A 351 9.52 -8.11 0.63
C THR A 351 10.14 -8.10 -0.77
N ARG A 352 11.34 -8.68 -0.91
CA ARG A 352 12.09 -8.72 -2.19
C ARG A 352 12.14 -10.09 -2.82
N GLY A 353 12.11 -11.17 -2.01
CA GLY A 353 12.29 -12.53 -2.47
C GLY A 353 11.21 -13.01 -3.42
N VAL A 354 9.96 -12.58 -3.23
CA VAL A 354 8.82 -12.96 -4.10
C VAL A 354 9.07 -12.63 -5.57
N CYS A 355 9.80 -11.56 -5.86
CA CYS A 355 10.17 -11.16 -7.24
C CYS A 355 11.69 -11.14 -7.47
N GLY A 356 12.46 -11.92 -6.70
CA GLY A 356 13.92 -12.04 -6.88
C GLY A 356 14.68 -10.72 -6.77
N GLY A 357 14.15 -9.73 -6.03
CA GLY A 357 14.75 -8.40 -5.92
C GLY A 357 14.63 -7.56 -7.19
N ALA A 358 13.49 -7.62 -7.87
CA ALA A 358 13.24 -6.98 -9.17
C ALA A 358 13.51 -5.47 -9.19
N PHE A 359 13.35 -4.77 -8.06
CA PHE A 359 13.51 -3.32 -8.00
C PHE A 359 14.72 -2.90 -7.19
N THR A 360 15.52 -2.04 -7.81
CA THR A 360 16.68 -1.41 -7.20
C THR A 360 16.59 0.10 -7.36
N LEU A 361 17.16 0.82 -6.39
CA LEU A 361 17.25 2.28 -6.47
C LEU A 361 18.36 2.68 -7.45
N ASN A 362 18.03 3.52 -8.43
CA ASN A 362 19.00 4.15 -9.31
C ASN A 362 19.84 5.19 -8.55
N ALA A 363 21.00 5.54 -9.09
CA ALA A 363 21.92 6.53 -8.48
C ALA A 363 21.29 7.91 -8.27
N ASP A 364 20.24 8.23 -9.02
CA ASP A 364 19.49 9.50 -8.92
C ASP A 364 18.31 9.44 -7.91
N GLY A 365 18.13 8.33 -7.18
CA GLY A 365 17.06 8.13 -6.21
C GLY A 365 15.71 7.75 -6.82
N THR A 366 15.73 7.27 -8.06
CA THR A 366 14.52 6.80 -8.77
C THR A 366 14.48 5.28 -8.87
N VAL A 367 13.30 4.72 -9.17
CA VAL A 367 13.10 3.33 -9.58
C VAL A 367 12.61 3.30 -11.02
N THR A 368 13.13 2.36 -11.81
CA THR A 368 12.77 2.23 -13.22
C THR A 368 11.43 1.53 -13.38
N VAL A 369 10.53 2.10 -14.19
CA VAL A 369 9.24 1.49 -14.52
C VAL A 369 9.46 0.30 -15.46
N PRO A 370 8.95 -0.90 -15.13
CA PRO A 370 9.07 -2.06 -16.02
C PRO A 370 8.47 -1.79 -17.40
N ASN A 371 9.10 -2.29 -18.44
CA ASN A 371 8.68 -2.05 -19.84
C ASN A 371 8.57 -3.34 -20.66
N THR A 372 8.42 -4.46 -20.00
CA THR A 372 8.18 -5.76 -20.61
C THR A 372 6.73 -6.20 -20.43
N ARG A 373 6.31 -7.26 -21.11
CA ARG A 373 4.95 -7.82 -21.09
C ARG A 373 4.42 -8.02 -19.65
N GLY A 374 3.17 -7.67 -19.40
CA GLY A 374 2.52 -7.85 -18.10
C GLY A 374 3.03 -6.83 -17.06
N LEU A 375 3.35 -7.29 -15.87
CA LEU A 375 3.96 -6.49 -14.80
C LEU A 375 5.46 -6.21 -15.04
N GLY A 376 6.09 -6.95 -15.96
CA GLY A 376 7.51 -6.81 -16.23
C GLY A 376 8.43 -7.25 -15.09
N VAL A 377 7.90 -7.99 -14.13
CA VAL A 377 8.62 -8.68 -13.07
C VAL A 377 8.29 -10.17 -13.11
N GLU A 378 9.25 -10.99 -12.79
CA GLU A 378 9.07 -12.44 -12.68
C GLU A 378 8.82 -12.81 -11.22
N VAL A 379 7.86 -13.70 -10.99
CA VAL A 379 7.59 -14.25 -9.67
C VAL A 379 8.49 -15.46 -9.45
N ASP A 380 9.26 -15.44 -8.37
CA ASP A 380 10.14 -16.54 -7.99
C ASP A 380 9.34 -17.66 -7.33
N THR A 381 8.92 -18.64 -8.15
CA THR A 381 8.10 -19.77 -7.68
C THR A 381 8.87 -20.72 -6.77
N ASP A 382 10.20 -20.80 -6.88
CA ASP A 382 11.04 -21.64 -6.01
C ASP A 382 11.15 -20.99 -4.63
N PHE A 383 11.35 -19.66 -4.58
CA PHE A 383 11.28 -18.91 -3.34
C PHE A 383 9.92 -19.07 -2.65
N ILE A 384 8.83 -18.91 -3.40
CA ILE A 384 7.46 -19.10 -2.87
C ILE A 384 7.29 -20.54 -2.31
N ALA A 385 7.73 -21.57 -3.04
CA ALA A 385 7.62 -22.95 -2.60
C ALA A 385 8.40 -23.21 -1.31
N ALA A 386 9.58 -22.59 -1.13
CA ALA A 386 10.40 -22.71 0.06
C ALA A 386 9.79 -22.05 1.31
N HIS A 387 8.98 -20.97 1.13
CA HIS A 387 8.40 -20.21 2.24
C HIS A 387 6.91 -20.48 2.45
N ARG A 388 6.32 -21.34 1.62
CA ARG A 388 4.88 -21.64 1.68
C ARG A 388 4.54 -22.40 2.96
N VAL A 389 3.49 -21.96 3.63
CA VAL A 389 2.89 -22.64 4.78
C VAL A 389 1.67 -23.43 4.31
N ASN A 390 1.61 -24.71 4.69
CA ASN A 390 0.53 -25.64 4.35
C ASN A 390 -0.66 -25.53 5.33
#